data_2b7ca1c1f155247a4d918293e6984452
#
_entry.id   2b7ca1c1f155247a4d918293e6984452
#
_cell.length_a   1.000
_cell.length_b   1.000
_cell.length_c   1.000
_cell.angle_alpha   90.00
_cell.angle_beta   90.00
_cell.angle_gamma   90.00
#
_symmetry.space_group_name_H-M   'P 1'
#
loop_
_entity.id
_entity.type
_entity.pdbx_description
1 polymer ?
#
loop_
_entity_poly.entity_id
_entity_poly.type
_entity_poly.pdbx_seq_one_letter_code
_entity_poly.pdbx_strand_id
1 'polypeptide(L)'
;MGRFDVRRITRRALLGGAVTAAASALVGVPSFAQQMQTHLPPGARPKPKGPVVFLDYDQEEIDAAYTQAPWSPNQADLAARNAQKSKAAVARLGPPRRLAYGPTEAEKLDLFPTRKPDAPINIYIHGGAWRAGDAATEAYQSEMFVDVGAHFIALDFNNVLETKGNLTTMAQQVRRGVAWVHRNATSFGGDPNQMYVSGQSSGAHLAAVILTTDWQKEFSLPIDCVKGGLCASGIYDLYPVSLSVRSSYVTFTAAEIEALSPLRHLDRLVAPVIVAYGTLETPEFQRQNREFAAAVKAVGKPVELIQLDGYNHFEVHESLGNPYAPLGRAVLRQMKVPVL
;
A
#
# COMPACT_ATOMS: atom_id res chain seq x y z
N MET A 1 -26.86 10.75 12.95
CA MET A 1 -25.49 11.09 12.52
C MET A 1 -24.57 10.91 13.72
N GLY A 2 -24.06 9.72 13.96
CA GLY A 2 -23.22 9.36 15.10
C GLY A 2 -21.78 9.19 14.65
N ARG A 3 -20.89 10.00 15.19
CA ARG A 3 -19.44 9.81 15.04
C ARG A 3 -19.06 8.54 15.79
N PHE A 4 -18.56 7.52 15.07
CA PHE A 4 -17.98 6.34 15.68
C PHE A 4 -16.59 6.70 16.23
N ASP A 5 -16.49 6.76 17.56
CA ASP A 5 -15.24 6.97 18.29
C ASP A 5 -14.48 5.63 18.40
N VAL A 6 -13.47 5.43 17.57
CA VAL A 6 -12.60 4.23 17.53
C VAL A 6 -11.76 4.07 18.82
N ARG A 7 -11.81 5.04 19.74
CA ARG A 7 -11.01 5.01 20.99
C ARG A 7 -11.61 4.16 22.13
N ARG A 8 -12.75 3.46 21.93
CA ARG A 8 -13.47 2.75 22.99
C ARG A 8 -13.43 1.23 22.94
N ILE A 9 -12.49 0.60 22.26
CA ILE A 9 -12.35 -0.87 22.32
C ILE A 9 -11.08 -1.24 23.09
N THR A 10 -10.94 -0.77 24.30
CA THR A 10 -10.10 -1.43 25.32
C THR A 10 -10.38 -0.82 26.67
N ARG A 11 -11.24 -1.44 27.47
CA ARG A 11 -11.25 -1.53 28.92
C ARG A 11 -12.64 -1.86 29.45
N ARG A 12 -12.95 -3.13 29.55
CA ARG A 12 -13.88 -3.65 30.55
C ARG A 12 -13.35 -4.98 31.06
N ALA A 13 -12.82 -4.96 32.25
CA ALA A 13 -12.73 -6.14 33.09
C ALA A 13 -12.88 -5.73 34.55
N LEU A 14 -14.01 -6.08 35.11
CA LEU A 14 -14.24 -6.77 36.38
C LEU A 14 -13.73 -6.11 37.68
N LEU A 15 -14.67 -5.49 38.36
CA LEU A 15 -14.63 -5.27 39.79
C LEU A 15 -15.59 -6.28 40.46
N GLY A 16 -15.13 -6.96 41.49
CA GLY A 16 -16.00 -7.66 42.42
C GLY A 16 -15.27 -8.65 43.34
N GLY A 17 -15.21 -8.32 44.63
CA GLY A 17 -15.04 -9.31 45.69
C GLY A 17 -13.90 -9.10 46.67
N ALA A 18 -14.18 -8.39 47.77
CA ALA A 18 -13.34 -8.32 48.95
C ALA A 18 -13.58 -9.56 49.84
N VAL A 19 -12.52 -10.20 50.38
CA VAL A 19 -12.51 -10.90 51.67
C VAL A 19 -11.11 -10.82 52.25
N THR A 20 -11.08 -10.39 53.52
CA THR A 20 -9.94 -10.27 54.44
C THR A 20 -9.40 -11.60 54.91
N ALA A 21 -8.05 -11.72 54.95
CA ALA A 21 -7.35 -12.44 56.05
C ALA A 21 -5.85 -12.16 55.99
N ALA A 22 -5.29 -11.76 57.12
CA ALA A 22 -3.87 -11.51 57.29
C ALA A 22 -3.09 -12.81 57.42
N ALA A 23 -1.97 -12.94 56.67
CA ALA A 23 -0.85 -13.77 56.99
C ALA A 23 0.41 -13.18 56.34
N SER A 24 1.34 -12.73 57.19
CA SER A 24 2.66 -12.27 56.76
C SER A 24 3.46 -13.45 56.22
N ALA A 25 3.54 -13.57 54.92
CA ALA A 25 4.51 -14.41 54.23
C ALA A 25 5.34 -13.48 53.34
N LEU A 26 6.64 -13.54 53.48
CA LEU A 26 7.59 -12.95 52.55
C LEU A 26 7.27 -13.51 51.13
N VAL A 27 6.40 -12.82 50.42
CA VAL A 27 6.13 -13.10 49.02
C VAL A 27 7.31 -12.51 48.26
N GLY A 28 8.22 -13.38 47.80
CA GLY A 28 9.20 -13.00 46.79
C GLY A 28 8.48 -12.28 45.65
N VAL A 29 8.93 -11.09 45.35
CA VAL A 29 8.44 -10.33 44.19
C VAL A 29 8.54 -11.27 42.99
N PRO A 30 7.44 -11.59 42.29
CA PRO A 30 7.55 -12.42 41.09
C PRO A 30 8.51 -11.67 40.15
N SER A 31 9.61 -12.36 39.81
CA SER A 31 10.46 -11.89 38.73
C SER A 31 9.54 -11.78 37.52
N PHE A 32 9.18 -10.57 37.10
CA PHE A 32 8.57 -10.37 35.80
C PHE A 32 9.52 -10.99 34.79
N ALA A 33 9.17 -12.19 34.31
CA ALA A 33 9.89 -12.79 33.21
C ALA A 33 9.85 -11.76 32.09
N GLN A 34 10.98 -11.12 31.79
CA GLN A 34 11.06 -10.09 30.79
C GLN A 34 10.64 -10.70 29.47
N GLN A 35 9.62 -10.14 28.83
CA GLN A 35 9.15 -10.62 27.54
C GLN A 35 10.28 -10.54 26.53
N MET A 36 10.39 -11.58 25.69
CA MET A 36 11.38 -11.61 24.62
C MET A 36 10.79 -11.02 23.34
N GLN A 37 11.64 -10.41 22.53
CA GLN A 37 11.26 -9.94 21.21
C GLN A 37 10.73 -11.09 20.34
N THR A 38 9.64 -10.86 19.63
CA THR A 38 8.96 -11.88 18.80
C THR A 38 8.72 -11.42 17.36
N HIS A 39 8.88 -10.12 17.08
CA HIS A 39 8.60 -9.51 15.77
C HIS A 39 9.88 -9.17 15.00
N LEU A 40 10.89 -10.01 15.14
CA LEU A 40 12.18 -9.85 14.46
C LEU A 40 12.24 -10.67 13.16
N PRO A 41 13.10 -10.26 12.21
CA PRO A 41 13.28 -11.01 10.97
C PRO A 41 13.84 -12.41 11.22
N PRO A 42 13.62 -13.35 10.27
CA PRO A 42 14.13 -14.71 10.38
C PRO A 42 15.65 -14.74 10.63
N GLY A 43 16.06 -15.58 11.60
CA GLY A 43 17.47 -15.71 11.99
C GLY A 43 17.98 -14.67 12.99
N ALA A 44 17.23 -13.64 13.31
CA ALA A 44 17.57 -12.73 14.39
C ALA A 44 17.53 -13.42 15.75
N ARG A 45 18.46 -13.07 16.65
CA ARG A 45 18.46 -13.58 18.01
C ARG A 45 17.56 -12.71 18.88
N PRO A 46 16.49 -13.25 19.46
CA PRO A 46 15.62 -12.49 20.35
C PRO A 46 16.41 -11.97 21.58
N LYS A 47 16.09 -10.75 21.95
CA LYS A 47 16.57 -10.11 23.19
C LYS A 47 15.38 -9.88 24.13
N PRO A 48 15.60 -9.59 25.41
CA PRO A 48 14.55 -9.06 26.26
C PRO A 48 13.93 -7.79 25.64
N LYS A 49 12.61 -7.69 25.64
CA LYS A 49 11.89 -6.51 25.12
C LYS A 49 12.28 -5.25 25.90
N GLY A 50 12.51 -4.18 25.16
CA GLY A 50 12.53 -2.83 25.69
C GLY A 50 11.15 -2.31 26.07
N PRO A 51 11.01 -1.01 26.41
CA PRO A 51 9.71 -0.38 26.61
C PRO A 51 8.84 -0.54 25.35
N VAL A 52 7.59 -0.95 25.54
CA VAL A 52 6.62 -1.09 24.46
C VAL A 52 6.24 0.29 23.93
N VAL A 53 6.33 0.48 22.60
CA VAL A 53 5.99 1.72 21.90
C VAL A 53 4.69 1.64 21.11
N PHE A 54 4.34 0.44 20.63
CA PHE A 54 3.10 0.22 19.88
C PHE A 54 2.64 -1.24 20.02
N LEU A 55 1.37 -1.47 20.40
CA LEU A 55 0.83 -2.81 20.69
C LEU A 55 1.78 -3.57 21.63
N ASP A 56 2.42 -4.62 21.14
CA ASP A 56 3.44 -5.39 21.85
C ASP A 56 4.86 -5.22 21.27
N TYR A 57 5.05 -4.26 20.36
CA TYR A 57 6.35 -3.93 19.77
C TYR A 57 7.17 -3.01 20.68
N ASP A 58 8.43 -3.34 20.89
CA ASP A 58 9.43 -2.36 21.35
C ASP A 58 10.00 -1.57 20.15
N GLN A 59 10.92 -0.64 20.39
CA GLN A 59 11.45 0.22 19.32
C GLN A 59 12.21 -0.58 18.24
N GLU A 60 13.01 -1.59 18.63
CA GLU A 60 13.77 -2.41 17.67
C GLU A 60 12.82 -3.24 16.79
N GLU A 61 11.77 -3.79 17.38
CA GLU A 61 10.77 -4.56 16.66
C GLU A 61 9.94 -3.70 15.69
N ILE A 62 9.52 -2.48 16.08
CA ILE A 62 8.75 -1.61 15.17
C ILE A 62 9.63 -1.07 14.04
N ASP A 63 10.91 -0.82 14.27
CA ASP A 63 11.86 -0.46 13.23
C ASP A 63 12.08 -1.61 12.23
N ALA A 64 12.24 -2.83 12.73
CA ALA A 64 12.34 -4.03 11.92
C ALA A 64 11.05 -4.30 11.12
N ALA A 65 9.88 -4.03 11.70
CA ALA A 65 8.59 -4.23 11.08
C ALA A 65 8.39 -3.38 9.82
N TYR A 66 9.04 -2.21 9.71
CA TYR A 66 9.00 -1.34 8.54
C TYR A 66 10.26 -1.40 7.68
N THR A 67 11.12 -2.39 7.90
CA THR A 67 12.34 -2.66 7.13
C THR A 67 12.25 -4.03 6.46
N GLN A 68 11.94 -4.07 5.16
CA GLN A 68 11.60 -5.32 4.44
C GLN A 68 12.80 -6.19 4.06
N ALA A 69 13.98 -5.60 3.83
CA ALA A 69 15.14 -6.33 3.29
C ALA A 69 15.55 -7.55 4.12
N PRO A 70 15.60 -7.52 5.47
CA PRO A 70 15.94 -8.70 6.26
C PRO A 70 14.93 -9.86 6.19
N TRP A 71 13.70 -9.56 5.73
CA TRP A 71 12.62 -10.55 5.54
C TRP A 71 12.59 -11.12 4.13
N SER A 72 13.42 -10.60 3.23
CA SER A 72 13.38 -10.91 1.80
C SER A 72 14.80 -11.13 1.28
N PRO A 73 15.43 -12.27 1.58
CA PRO A 73 16.83 -12.53 1.25
C PRO A 73 17.11 -12.56 -0.27
N ASN A 74 16.07 -12.78 -1.09
CA ASN A 74 16.14 -12.81 -2.56
C ASN A 74 15.78 -11.47 -3.22
N GLN A 75 15.69 -10.37 -2.46
CA GLN A 75 15.30 -9.06 -2.98
C GLN A 75 16.14 -8.60 -4.17
N ALA A 76 17.46 -8.79 -4.12
CA ALA A 76 18.37 -8.36 -5.17
C ALA A 76 18.11 -9.12 -6.49
N ASP A 77 17.86 -10.42 -6.40
CA ASP A 77 17.58 -11.27 -7.57
C ASP A 77 16.23 -10.90 -8.21
N LEU A 78 15.23 -10.61 -7.37
CA LEU A 78 13.91 -10.15 -7.83
C LEU A 78 14.03 -8.80 -8.55
N ALA A 79 14.77 -7.84 -7.98
CA ALA A 79 15.00 -6.53 -8.60
C ALA A 79 15.74 -6.67 -9.95
N ALA A 80 16.78 -7.49 -10.03
CA ALA A 80 17.49 -7.75 -11.27
C ALA A 80 16.60 -8.40 -12.33
N ARG A 81 15.77 -9.37 -11.95
CA ARG A 81 14.82 -10.05 -12.82
C ARG A 81 13.75 -9.08 -13.35
N ASN A 82 13.18 -8.24 -12.50
CA ASN A 82 12.18 -7.25 -12.92
C ASN A 82 12.78 -6.18 -13.85
N ALA A 83 14.03 -5.76 -13.61
CA ALA A 83 14.75 -4.86 -14.52
C ALA A 83 14.97 -5.50 -15.91
N GLN A 84 15.28 -6.80 -15.98
CA GLN A 84 15.40 -7.51 -17.24
C GLN A 84 14.04 -7.62 -17.95
N LYS A 85 12.98 -7.98 -17.22
CA LYS A 85 11.60 -8.04 -17.75
C LYS A 85 11.15 -6.66 -18.27
N SER A 86 11.47 -5.57 -17.56
CA SER A 86 11.14 -4.22 -18.03
C SER A 86 11.83 -3.86 -19.35
N LYS A 87 13.11 -4.21 -19.49
CA LYS A 87 13.83 -4.05 -20.78
C LYS A 87 13.18 -4.89 -21.89
N ALA A 88 12.80 -6.13 -21.60
CA ALA A 88 12.14 -7.01 -22.57
C ALA A 88 10.76 -6.45 -22.98
N ALA A 89 9.96 -5.96 -22.03
CA ALA A 89 8.67 -5.35 -22.30
C ALA A 89 8.80 -4.12 -23.20
N VAL A 90 9.76 -3.23 -22.93
CA VAL A 90 10.05 -2.07 -23.78
C VAL A 90 10.54 -2.50 -25.18
N ALA A 91 11.37 -3.54 -25.27
CA ALA A 91 11.81 -4.07 -26.57
C ALA A 91 10.65 -4.64 -27.39
N ARG A 92 9.68 -5.28 -26.77
CA ARG A 92 8.50 -5.88 -27.42
C ARG A 92 7.42 -4.87 -27.79
N LEU A 93 7.08 -3.99 -26.85
CA LEU A 93 5.95 -3.03 -27.00
C LEU A 93 6.38 -1.70 -27.63
N GLY A 94 7.67 -1.41 -27.66
CA GLY A 94 8.22 -0.09 -27.91
C GLY A 94 8.35 0.75 -26.63
N PRO A 95 9.06 1.91 -26.71
CA PRO A 95 9.19 2.81 -25.57
C PRO A 95 7.83 3.40 -25.19
N PRO A 96 7.59 3.64 -23.88
CA PRO A 96 6.37 4.28 -23.44
C PRO A 96 6.26 5.72 -23.98
N ARG A 97 5.05 6.20 -24.09
CA ARG A 97 4.82 7.63 -24.27
C ARG A 97 5.02 8.33 -22.92
N ARG A 98 6.11 9.08 -22.80
CA ARG A 98 6.41 9.87 -21.60
C ARG A 98 5.65 11.19 -21.64
N LEU A 99 4.67 11.40 -20.74
CA LEU A 99 3.77 12.53 -20.73
C LEU A 99 3.84 13.27 -19.38
N ALA A 100 3.93 14.61 -19.41
CA ALA A 100 3.86 15.42 -18.20
C ALA A 100 2.39 15.57 -17.75
N TYR A 101 2.14 15.38 -16.46
CA TYR A 101 0.82 15.59 -15.86
C TYR A 101 0.79 16.74 -14.85
N GLY A 102 1.94 17.32 -14.53
CA GLY A 102 2.09 18.41 -13.59
C GLY A 102 3.30 19.27 -13.85
N PRO A 103 3.56 20.30 -13.03
CA PRO A 103 4.55 21.33 -13.31
C PRO A 103 5.99 20.95 -12.95
N THR A 104 6.22 19.91 -12.14
CA THR A 104 7.57 19.51 -11.75
C THR A 104 8.16 18.50 -12.72
N GLU A 105 9.48 18.36 -12.74
CA GLU A 105 10.17 17.41 -13.60
C GLU A 105 9.78 15.95 -13.30
N ALA A 106 9.46 15.63 -12.05
CA ALA A 106 9.03 14.30 -11.63
C ALA A 106 7.56 14.01 -11.98
N GLU A 107 6.73 15.01 -12.22
CA GLU A 107 5.30 14.81 -12.53
C GLU A 107 5.09 14.35 -13.98
N LYS A 108 5.57 13.15 -14.26
CA LYS A 108 5.44 12.48 -15.57
C LYS A 108 4.85 11.09 -15.39
N LEU A 109 4.33 10.57 -16.48
CA LEU A 109 3.84 9.19 -16.54
C LEU A 109 4.38 8.50 -17.78
N ASP A 110 4.54 7.19 -17.68
CA ASP A 110 4.86 6.30 -18.78
C ASP A 110 3.58 5.58 -19.22
N LEU A 111 3.10 5.90 -20.42
CA LEU A 111 1.93 5.26 -21.02
C LEU A 111 2.35 4.18 -22.00
N PHE A 112 1.95 2.94 -21.78
CA PHE A 112 1.99 1.84 -22.73
C PHE A 112 0.58 1.66 -23.31
N PRO A 113 0.31 2.15 -24.54
CA PRO A 113 -1.02 2.12 -25.10
C PRO A 113 -1.34 0.76 -25.73
N THR A 114 -2.61 0.34 -25.60
CA THR A 114 -3.18 -0.70 -26.46
C THR A 114 -3.76 -0.08 -27.72
N ARG A 115 -4.05 -0.94 -28.74
CA ARG A 115 -4.73 -0.52 -29.97
C ARG A 115 -6.26 -0.60 -29.88
N LYS A 116 -6.79 -1.17 -28.80
CA LYS A 116 -8.25 -1.28 -28.59
C LYS A 116 -8.82 0.12 -28.31
N PRO A 117 -9.85 0.56 -29.03
CA PRO A 117 -10.55 1.80 -28.74
C PRO A 117 -11.30 1.69 -27.40
N ASP A 118 -11.53 2.81 -26.74
CA ASP A 118 -12.24 2.93 -25.48
C ASP A 118 -11.77 1.89 -24.43
N ALA A 119 -10.43 1.73 -24.38
CA ALA A 119 -9.80 0.71 -23.58
C ALA A 119 -9.79 1.06 -22.10
N PRO A 120 -9.94 0.08 -21.19
CA PRO A 120 -9.74 0.30 -19.77
C PRO A 120 -8.28 0.67 -19.47
N ILE A 121 -8.10 1.40 -18.37
CA ILE A 121 -6.81 1.97 -17.98
C ILE A 121 -6.43 1.45 -16.61
N ASN A 122 -5.25 0.84 -16.46
CA ASN A 122 -4.62 0.61 -15.17
C ASN A 122 -3.57 1.68 -14.91
N ILE A 123 -3.66 2.38 -13.79
CA ILE A 123 -2.70 3.37 -13.31
C ILE A 123 -1.93 2.73 -12.17
N TYR A 124 -0.65 2.47 -12.38
CA TYR A 124 0.23 1.89 -11.40
C TYR A 124 1.02 2.96 -10.64
N ILE A 125 1.08 2.79 -9.33
CA ILE A 125 1.80 3.67 -8.39
C ILE A 125 2.90 2.85 -7.74
N HIS A 126 4.16 3.18 -8.03
CA HIS A 126 5.31 2.41 -7.56
C HIS A 126 5.55 2.52 -6.06
N GLY A 127 6.15 1.49 -5.49
CA GLY A 127 6.62 1.44 -4.12
C GLY A 127 7.96 2.17 -3.93
N GLY A 128 8.74 1.71 -2.93
CA GLY A 128 10.06 2.25 -2.63
C GLY A 128 10.13 3.05 -1.32
N ALA A 129 9.27 2.72 -0.35
CA ALA A 129 9.23 3.34 0.98
C ALA A 129 9.14 4.88 0.93
N TRP A 130 8.45 5.42 -0.08
CA TRP A 130 8.28 6.85 -0.40
C TRP A 130 9.58 7.60 -0.76
N ARG A 131 10.74 6.93 -0.80
CA ARG A 131 12.07 7.55 -1.03
C ARG A 131 12.81 7.03 -2.26
N ALA A 132 12.23 6.08 -2.97
CA ALA A 132 12.82 5.45 -4.15
C ALA A 132 11.73 4.94 -5.11
N GLY A 133 12.14 4.41 -6.24
CA GLY A 133 11.27 3.89 -7.29
C GLY A 133 11.08 4.87 -8.44
N ASP A 134 10.72 4.35 -9.59
CA ASP A 134 10.39 5.12 -10.80
C ASP A 134 9.45 4.31 -11.71
N ALA A 135 8.80 5.01 -12.65
CA ALA A 135 7.88 4.40 -13.60
C ALA A 135 8.58 3.41 -14.57
N ALA A 136 9.83 3.68 -14.93
CA ALA A 136 10.55 2.88 -15.92
C ALA A 136 10.86 1.46 -15.42
N THR A 137 11.11 1.30 -14.12
CA THR A 137 11.34 -0.02 -13.50
C THR A 137 10.08 -0.89 -13.48
N GLU A 138 8.91 -0.30 -13.63
CA GLU A 138 7.61 -0.98 -13.60
C GLU A 138 7.10 -1.40 -14.98
N ALA A 139 7.85 -1.09 -16.03
CA ALA A 139 7.48 -1.40 -17.42
C ALA A 139 7.17 -2.90 -17.67
N TYR A 140 7.72 -3.81 -16.88
CA TYR A 140 7.48 -5.25 -17.01
C TYR A 140 6.00 -5.63 -16.83
N GLN A 141 5.23 -4.83 -16.12
CA GLN A 141 3.79 -5.07 -15.92
C GLN A 141 2.98 -4.75 -17.17
N SER A 142 3.48 -3.87 -18.04
CA SER A 142 2.74 -3.34 -19.19
C SER A 142 2.29 -4.42 -20.18
N GLU A 143 3.09 -5.48 -20.37
CA GLU A 143 2.79 -6.55 -21.33
C GLU A 143 1.44 -7.20 -21.01
N MET A 144 1.21 -7.57 -19.75
CA MET A 144 -0.02 -8.20 -19.32
C MET A 144 -1.26 -7.35 -19.66
N PHE A 145 -1.19 -6.04 -19.41
CA PHE A 145 -2.33 -5.15 -19.68
C PHE A 145 -2.53 -4.90 -21.17
N VAL A 146 -1.46 -4.63 -21.91
CA VAL A 146 -1.54 -4.35 -23.36
C VAL A 146 -2.05 -5.57 -24.13
N ASP A 147 -1.62 -6.77 -23.75
CA ASP A 147 -2.04 -8.02 -24.39
C ASP A 147 -3.53 -8.32 -24.21
N VAL A 148 -4.15 -7.91 -23.12
CA VAL A 148 -5.60 -8.03 -22.89
C VAL A 148 -6.41 -6.84 -23.42
N GLY A 149 -5.77 -5.86 -24.05
CA GLY A 149 -6.42 -4.67 -24.59
C GLY A 149 -6.73 -3.60 -23.57
N ALA A 150 -5.89 -3.44 -22.55
CA ALA A 150 -5.94 -2.35 -21.58
C ALA A 150 -4.71 -1.45 -21.72
N HIS A 151 -4.85 -0.17 -21.40
CA HIS A 151 -3.69 0.73 -21.23
C HIS A 151 -3.02 0.48 -19.89
N PHE A 152 -1.70 0.50 -19.88
CA PHE A 152 -0.90 0.54 -18.66
C PHE A 152 -0.23 1.90 -18.52
N ILE A 153 -0.38 2.51 -17.36
CA ILE A 153 0.25 3.78 -17.01
C ILE A 153 1.02 3.59 -15.71
N ALA A 154 2.29 3.93 -15.68
CA ALA A 154 3.07 4.04 -14.45
C ALA A 154 3.34 5.52 -14.16
N LEU A 155 3.05 5.96 -12.93
CA LEU A 155 3.27 7.34 -12.49
C LEU A 155 4.66 7.50 -11.88
N ASP A 156 5.34 8.61 -12.23
CA ASP A 156 6.42 9.19 -11.44
C ASP A 156 5.92 10.36 -10.60
N PHE A 157 6.57 10.59 -9.49
CA PHE A 157 6.32 11.69 -8.57
C PHE A 157 7.57 11.93 -7.72
N ASN A 158 7.70 13.14 -7.13
CA ASN A 158 8.82 13.41 -6.22
C ASN A 158 8.79 12.47 -5.02
N ASN A 159 9.94 11.91 -4.68
CA ASN A 159 10.09 11.16 -3.44
C ASN A 159 10.19 12.11 -2.23
N VAL A 160 10.02 11.57 -1.01
CA VAL A 160 10.00 12.40 0.21
C VAL A 160 11.33 13.07 0.52
N LEU A 161 12.45 12.58 0.01
CA LEU A 161 13.77 13.23 0.19
C LEU A 161 13.83 14.53 -0.60
N GLU A 162 13.24 14.55 -1.81
CA GLU A 162 13.12 15.76 -2.66
C GLU A 162 12.11 16.76 -2.09
N THR A 163 11.09 16.28 -1.36
CA THR A 163 10.08 17.13 -0.72
C THR A 163 10.37 17.41 0.76
N LYS A 164 11.60 17.16 1.22
CA LYS A 164 12.03 17.38 2.61
C LYS A 164 11.15 16.70 3.65
N GLY A 165 10.77 15.44 3.37
CA GLY A 165 9.94 14.63 4.24
C GLY A 165 8.43 14.82 4.08
N ASN A 166 7.97 15.69 3.17
CA ASN A 166 6.56 16.03 3.02
C ASN A 166 5.82 14.99 2.16
N LEU A 167 5.08 14.10 2.82
CA LEU A 167 4.28 13.07 2.17
C LEU A 167 3.01 13.62 1.51
N THR A 168 2.47 14.73 2.02
CA THR A 168 1.30 15.40 1.44
C THR A 168 1.58 15.87 0.01
N THR A 169 2.76 16.43 -0.25
CA THR A 169 3.18 16.85 -1.61
C THR A 169 3.16 15.66 -2.57
N MET A 170 3.75 14.53 -2.17
CA MET A 170 3.74 13.30 -2.97
C MET A 170 2.31 12.82 -3.26
N ALA A 171 1.45 12.75 -2.23
CA ALA A 171 0.06 12.33 -2.39
C ALA A 171 -0.71 13.26 -3.35
N GLN A 172 -0.48 14.56 -3.28
CA GLN A 172 -1.10 15.52 -4.19
C GLN A 172 -0.61 15.39 -5.65
N GLN A 173 0.66 15.06 -5.86
CA GLN A 173 1.18 14.76 -7.19
C GLN A 173 0.51 13.52 -7.79
N VAL A 174 0.40 12.44 -7.02
CA VAL A 174 -0.28 11.21 -7.48
C VAL A 174 -1.76 11.48 -7.79
N ARG A 175 -2.47 12.25 -6.95
CA ARG A 175 -3.85 12.67 -7.22
C ARG A 175 -3.95 13.47 -8.52
N ARG A 176 -3.05 14.42 -8.77
CA ARG A 176 -3.00 15.17 -10.03
C ARG A 176 -2.76 14.25 -11.24
N GLY A 177 -1.88 13.25 -11.09
CA GLY A 177 -1.64 12.26 -12.14
C GLY A 177 -2.90 11.50 -12.52
N VAL A 178 -3.65 10.98 -11.54
CA VAL A 178 -4.93 10.30 -11.78
C VAL A 178 -5.96 11.24 -12.40
N ALA A 179 -6.08 12.47 -11.89
CA ALA A 179 -6.98 13.47 -12.45
C ALA A 179 -6.61 13.85 -13.91
N TRP A 180 -5.33 13.94 -14.21
CA TRP A 180 -4.84 14.18 -15.57
C TRP A 180 -5.19 13.03 -16.50
N VAL A 181 -5.00 11.79 -16.06
CA VAL A 181 -5.36 10.60 -16.85
C VAL A 181 -6.85 10.60 -17.17
N HIS A 182 -7.72 10.89 -16.19
CA HIS A 182 -9.16 10.97 -16.41
C HIS A 182 -9.52 12.02 -17.49
N ARG A 183 -8.94 13.22 -17.41
CA ARG A 183 -9.23 14.32 -18.33
C ARG A 183 -8.69 14.09 -19.75
N ASN A 184 -7.65 13.27 -19.88
CA ASN A 184 -6.95 13.05 -21.14
C ASN A 184 -7.14 11.63 -21.71
N ALA A 185 -7.88 10.75 -21.06
CA ALA A 185 -8.05 9.35 -21.43
C ALA A 185 -8.39 9.16 -22.92
N THR A 186 -9.38 9.90 -23.43
CA THR A 186 -9.83 9.80 -24.81
C THR A 186 -8.77 10.21 -25.84
N SER A 187 -7.81 11.08 -25.46
CA SER A 187 -6.74 11.53 -26.35
C SER A 187 -5.74 10.43 -26.72
N PHE A 188 -5.73 9.33 -25.96
CA PHE A 188 -4.89 8.16 -26.24
C PHE A 188 -5.70 6.87 -26.42
N GLY A 189 -7.03 6.97 -26.58
CA GLY A 189 -7.93 5.86 -26.85
C GLY A 189 -8.41 5.12 -25.61
N GLY A 190 -8.25 5.72 -24.43
CA GLY A 190 -8.75 5.16 -23.16
C GLY A 190 -10.16 5.64 -22.82
N ASP A 191 -10.87 4.84 -22.01
CA ASP A 191 -12.17 5.19 -21.45
C ASP A 191 -12.01 5.78 -20.05
N PRO A 192 -12.32 7.07 -19.81
CA PRO A 192 -12.26 7.66 -18.48
C PRO A 192 -13.22 7.02 -17.46
N ASN A 193 -14.22 6.27 -17.93
CA ASN A 193 -15.16 5.54 -17.09
C ASN A 193 -14.67 4.11 -16.75
N GLN A 194 -13.50 3.73 -17.20
CA GLN A 194 -12.89 2.41 -16.94
C GLN A 194 -11.46 2.57 -16.41
N MET A 195 -11.27 3.43 -15.42
CA MET A 195 -9.99 3.67 -14.77
C MET A 195 -9.87 2.84 -13.48
N TYR A 196 -8.72 2.20 -13.32
CA TYR A 196 -8.36 1.40 -12.16
C TYR A 196 -6.99 1.81 -11.65
N VAL A 197 -6.76 1.67 -10.35
CA VAL A 197 -5.46 1.96 -9.75
C VAL A 197 -4.85 0.68 -9.16
N SER A 198 -3.55 0.56 -9.22
CA SER A 198 -2.82 -0.51 -8.55
C SER A 198 -1.53 0.02 -7.95
N GLY A 199 -1.06 -0.60 -6.89
CA GLY A 199 0.19 -0.22 -6.27
C GLY A 199 0.68 -1.28 -5.29
N GLN A 200 1.99 -1.21 -4.98
CA GLN A 200 2.63 -2.12 -4.03
C GLN A 200 3.38 -1.32 -2.97
N SER A 201 3.40 -1.82 -1.72
CA SER A 201 4.13 -1.19 -0.60
C SER A 201 3.68 0.25 -0.35
N SER A 202 4.59 1.22 -0.34
CA SER A 202 4.24 2.64 -0.26
C SER A 202 3.40 3.12 -1.45
N GLY A 203 3.48 2.46 -2.61
CA GLY A 203 2.58 2.70 -3.74
C GLY A 203 1.15 2.20 -3.47
N ALA A 204 0.99 1.09 -2.74
CA ALA A 204 -0.32 0.63 -2.29
C ALA A 204 -0.94 1.58 -1.26
N HIS A 205 -0.14 2.18 -0.39
CA HIS A 205 -0.59 3.27 0.47
C HIS A 205 -1.16 4.43 -0.38
N LEU A 206 -0.41 4.90 -1.38
CA LEU A 206 -0.86 5.98 -2.26
C LEU A 206 -2.08 5.57 -3.08
N ALA A 207 -2.15 4.33 -3.57
CA ALA A 207 -3.34 3.81 -4.26
C ALA A 207 -4.58 3.82 -3.33
N ALA A 208 -4.43 3.45 -2.07
CA ALA A 208 -5.51 3.54 -1.09
C ALA A 208 -5.89 5.00 -0.77
N VAL A 209 -4.93 5.92 -0.74
CA VAL A 209 -5.20 7.38 -0.66
C VAL A 209 -6.02 7.85 -1.86
N ILE A 210 -5.72 7.38 -3.07
CA ILE A 210 -6.50 7.66 -4.29
C ILE A 210 -7.93 7.15 -4.16
N LEU A 211 -8.12 5.91 -3.68
CA LEU A 211 -9.44 5.30 -3.48
C LEU A 211 -10.29 6.00 -2.41
N THR A 212 -9.66 6.71 -1.48
CA THR A 212 -10.32 7.47 -0.41
C THR A 212 -10.24 8.99 -0.62
N THR A 213 -9.95 9.44 -1.84
CA THR A 213 -9.95 10.86 -2.21
C THR A 213 -11.37 11.35 -2.52
N ASP A 214 -11.74 12.54 -2.05
CA ASP A 214 -12.96 13.23 -2.45
C ASP A 214 -12.74 13.90 -3.82
N TRP A 215 -12.92 13.12 -4.89
CA TRP A 215 -12.65 13.53 -6.25
C TRP A 215 -13.50 14.71 -6.71
N GLN A 216 -14.75 14.78 -6.25
CA GLN A 216 -15.64 15.87 -6.62
C GLN A 216 -15.18 17.19 -5.99
N LYS A 217 -14.83 17.16 -4.70
CA LYS A 217 -14.42 18.36 -3.96
C LYS A 217 -13.03 18.84 -4.39
N GLU A 218 -12.07 17.93 -4.54
CA GLU A 218 -10.66 18.30 -4.74
C GLU A 218 -10.33 18.55 -6.21
N PHE A 219 -10.99 17.85 -7.15
CA PHE A 219 -10.63 17.88 -8.57
C PHE A 219 -11.79 18.15 -9.52
N SER A 220 -13.02 18.31 -9.04
CA SER A 220 -14.24 18.46 -9.85
C SER A 220 -14.44 17.28 -10.82
N LEU A 221 -14.11 16.07 -10.38
CA LEU A 221 -14.29 14.83 -11.11
C LEU A 221 -15.44 14.01 -10.49
N PRO A 222 -16.02 13.04 -11.23
CA PRO A 222 -16.98 12.10 -10.66
C PRO A 222 -16.42 11.41 -9.42
N ILE A 223 -17.23 11.23 -8.39
CA ILE A 223 -16.79 10.58 -7.15
C ILE A 223 -16.29 9.15 -7.39
N ASP A 224 -16.81 8.51 -8.42
CA ASP A 224 -16.48 7.15 -8.87
C ASP A 224 -15.56 7.12 -10.10
N CYS A 225 -14.77 8.17 -10.35
CA CYS A 225 -13.86 8.22 -11.49
C CYS A 225 -12.86 7.07 -11.50
N VAL A 226 -12.53 6.49 -10.33
CA VAL A 226 -11.77 5.24 -10.19
C VAL A 226 -12.74 4.10 -9.91
N LYS A 227 -12.74 3.07 -10.76
CA LYS A 227 -13.71 1.96 -10.73
C LYS A 227 -13.27 0.76 -9.91
N GLY A 228 -12.03 0.71 -9.48
CA GLY A 228 -11.47 -0.33 -8.63
C GLY A 228 -10.02 -0.08 -8.30
N GLY A 229 -9.51 -0.76 -7.28
CA GLY A 229 -8.11 -0.67 -6.95
C GLY A 229 -7.54 -1.96 -6.38
N LEU A 230 -6.24 -2.18 -6.64
CA LEU A 230 -5.46 -3.26 -6.05
C LEU A 230 -4.33 -2.66 -5.20
N CYS A 231 -4.35 -2.94 -3.91
CA CYS A 231 -3.39 -2.48 -2.92
C CYS A 231 -2.62 -3.69 -2.38
N ALA A 232 -1.40 -3.92 -2.89
CA ALA A 232 -0.58 -5.05 -2.50
C ALA A 232 0.46 -4.65 -1.45
N SER A 233 0.49 -5.36 -0.32
CA SER A 233 1.47 -5.14 0.77
C SER A 233 1.47 -3.67 1.25
N GLY A 234 0.28 -3.11 1.44
CA GLY A 234 0.10 -1.69 1.71
C GLY A 234 0.25 -1.31 3.18
N ILE A 235 0.21 0.00 3.40
CA ILE A 235 0.16 0.67 4.70
C ILE A 235 -1.10 1.52 4.70
N TYR A 236 -1.95 1.43 5.73
CA TYR A 236 -3.25 2.09 5.73
C TYR A 236 -3.50 2.95 6.98
N ASP A 237 -2.67 2.78 8.02
CA ASP A 237 -2.56 3.68 9.17
C ASP A 237 -1.09 4.12 9.30
N LEU A 238 -0.87 5.43 9.24
CA LEU A 238 0.47 6.01 9.33
C LEU A 238 0.96 6.17 10.78
N TYR A 239 0.09 6.02 11.78
CA TYR A 239 0.50 6.21 13.17
C TYR A 239 1.63 5.23 13.58
N PRO A 240 1.51 3.91 13.43
CA PRO A 240 2.62 3.01 13.79
C PRO A 240 3.87 3.23 12.93
N VAL A 241 3.72 3.69 11.69
CA VAL A 241 4.85 4.05 10.82
C VAL A 241 5.64 5.22 11.39
N SER A 242 4.94 6.21 11.96
CA SER A 242 5.54 7.40 12.56
C SER A 242 6.39 7.08 13.80
N LEU A 243 6.19 5.92 14.40
CA LEU A 243 6.97 5.42 15.55
C LEU A 243 8.23 4.64 15.12
N SER A 244 8.36 4.35 13.82
CA SER A 244 9.45 3.53 13.27
C SER A 244 10.61 4.38 12.72
N VAL A 245 11.65 3.70 12.30
CA VAL A 245 12.80 4.28 11.62
C VAL A 245 12.43 5.17 10.43
N ARG A 246 11.23 5.03 9.86
CA ARG A 246 10.78 5.85 8.72
C ARG A 246 10.58 7.32 9.07
N SER A 247 10.37 7.66 10.35
CA SER A 247 10.33 9.06 10.82
C SER A 247 11.68 9.79 10.69
N SER A 248 12.76 9.06 10.41
CA SER A 248 14.07 9.68 10.11
C SER A 248 14.11 10.41 8.75
N TYR A 249 13.16 10.13 7.84
CA TYR A 249 13.10 10.75 6.50
C TYR A 249 11.71 11.19 6.07
N VAL A 250 10.64 10.81 6.80
CA VAL A 250 9.27 11.33 6.60
C VAL A 250 8.90 12.17 7.81
N THR A 251 8.35 13.35 7.56
CA THR A 251 7.81 14.22 8.60
C THR A 251 6.36 13.82 8.87
N PHE A 252 6.12 13.02 9.90
CA PHE A 252 4.78 12.60 10.27
C PHE A 252 4.15 13.59 11.25
N THR A 253 3.49 14.61 10.74
CA THR A 253 2.64 15.46 11.58
C THR A 253 1.32 14.79 11.88
N ALA A 254 0.65 15.18 12.98
CA ALA A 254 -0.69 14.66 13.29
C ALA A 254 -1.68 14.90 12.14
N ALA A 255 -1.56 16.05 11.46
CA ALA A 255 -2.39 16.39 10.30
C ALA A 255 -2.11 15.47 9.10
N GLU A 256 -0.86 15.12 8.81
CA GLU A 256 -0.52 14.19 7.73
C GLU A 256 -0.95 12.77 8.05
N ILE A 257 -0.74 12.31 9.29
CA ILE A 257 -1.23 11.01 9.75
C ILE A 257 -2.74 10.92 9.58
N GLU A 258 -3.48 11.98 9.97
CA GLU A 258 -4.93 12.02 9.80
C GLU A 258 -5.32 12.02 8.33
N ALA A 259 -4.75 12.91 7.53
CA ALA A 259 -5.16 13.11 6.13
C ALA A 259 -4.76 11.97 5.19
N LEU A 260 -3.65 11.26 5.49
CA LEU A 260 -3.06 10.27 4.60
C LEU A 260 -3.11 8.84 5.15
N SER A 261 -3.89 8.57 6.20
CA SER A 261 -4.21 7.21 6.64
C SER A 261 -5.53 6.76 6.00
N PRO A 262 -5.54 5.96 4.93
CA PRO A 262 -6.77 5.55 4.24
C PRO A 262 -7.79 4.88 5.17
N LEU A 263 -7.33 4.19 6.21
CA LEU A 263 -8.17 3.55 7.22
C LEU A 263 -9.13 4.55 7.91
N ARG A 264 -8.81 5.84 7.92
CA ARG A 264 -9.59 6.90 8.56
C ARG A 264 -10.63 7.55 7.65
N HIS A 265 -10.63 7.19 6.35
CA HIS A 265 -11.45 7.83 5.32
C HIS A 265 -12.29 6.82 4.52
N LEU A 266 -12.68 5.71 5.14
CA LEU A 266 -13.47 4.65 4.49
C LEU A 266 -14.88 5.12 4.07
N ASP A 267 -15.39 6.19 4.66
CA ASP A 267 -16.62 6.85 4.24
C ASP A 267 -16.56 7.34 2.77
N ARG A 268 -15.36 7.71 2.29
CA ARG A 268 -15.12 8.17 0.91
C ARG A 268 -14.86 7.04 -0.08
N LEU A 269 -14.59 5.84 0.39
CA LEU A 269 -14.33 4.69 -0.48
C LEU A 269 -15.61 4.27 -1.19
N VAL A 270 -15.66 4.40 -2.51
CA VAL A 270 -16.81 3.98 -3.34
C VAL A 270 -16.48 2.81 -4.27
N ALA A 271 -15.23 2.68 -4.66
CA ALA A 271 -14.77 1.61 -5.55
C ALA A 271 -14.46 0.30 -4.78
N PRO A 272 -14.67 -0.87 -5.39
CA PRO A 272 -14.21 -2.13 -4.83
C PRO A 272 -12.68 -2.15 -4.72
N VAL A 273 -12.15 -2.70 -3.62
CA VAL A 273 -10.72 -2.80 -3.39
C VAL A 273 -10.27 -4.25 -3.23
N ILE A 274 -9.15 -4.59 -3.87
CA ILE A 274 -8.39 -5.81 -3.62
C ILE A 274 -7.23 -5.44 -2.70
N VAL A 275 -7.15 -6.11 -1.56
CA VAL A 275 -6.03 -5.99 -0.60
C VAL A 275 -5.26 -7.29 -0.62
N ALA A 276 -3.95 -7.24 -0.74
CA ALA A 276 -3.14 -8.45 -0.80
C ALA A 276 -1.87 -8.33 0.03
N TYR A 277 -1.40 -9.46 0.57
CA TYR A 277 -0.14 -9.55 1.29
C TYR A 277 0.46 -10.95 1.23
N GLY A 278 1.76 -11.04 1.43
CA GLY A 278 2.48 -12.31 1.52
C GLY A 278 2.69 -12.78 2.96
N THR A 279 2.65 -14.09 3.19
CA THR A 279 2.81 -14.66 4.55
C THR A 279 4.25 -14.61 5.08
N LEU A 280 5.23 -14.33 4.21
CA LEU A 280 6.63 -14.10 4.60
C LEU A 280 6.97 -12.60 4.76
N GLU A 281 5.98 -11.72 4.70
CA GLU A 281 6.18 -10.31 5.04
C GLU A 281 6.27 -10.10 6.55
N THR A 282 6.70 -8.90 6.95
CA THR A 282 6.74 -8.54 8.37
C THR A 282 5.36 -8.68 9.01
N PRO A 283 5.26 -9.07 10.29
CA PRO A 283 3.99 -9.20 11.00
C PRO A 283 3.11 -7.93 10.91
N GLU A 284 3.74 -6.75 10.93
CA GLU A 284 3.03 -5.47 10.87
C GLU A 284 2.42 -5.19 9.50
N PHE A 285 3.13 -5.51 8.39
CA PHE A 285 2.54 -5.40 7.06
C PHE A 285 1.35 -6.36 6.91
N GLN A 286 1.49 -7.60 7.36
CA GLN A 286 0.37 -8.55 7.36
C GLN A 286 -0.80 -8.04 8.19
N ARG A 287 -0.54 -7.45 9.39
CA ARG A 287 -1.57 -6.88 10.26
C ARG A 287 -2.30 -5.75 9.56
N GLN A 288 -1.59 -4.76 9.02
CA GLN A 288 -2.18 -3.60 8.35
C GLN A 288 -3.09 -4.01 7.18
N ASN A 289 -2.66 -4.98 6.37
CA ASN A 289 -3.48 -5.46 5.25
C ASN A 289 -4.76 -6.17 5.73
N ARG A 290 -4.66 -7.05 6.75
CA ARG A 290 -5.84 -7.72 7.32
C ARG A 290 -6.80 -6.75 7.98
N GLU A 291 -6.30 -5.80 8.76
CA GLU A 291 -7.14 -4.82 9.46
C GLU A 291 -7.82 -3.86 8.50
N PHE A 292 -7.12 -3.39 7.47
CA PHE A 292 -7.74 -2.54 6.46
C PHE A 292 -8.87 -3.27 5.72
N ALA A 293 -8.64 -4.49 5.27
CA ALA A 293 -9.68 -5.29 4.62
C ALA A 293 -10.88 -5.56 5.56
N ALA A 294 -10.61 -5.87 6.84
CA ALA A 294 -11.67 -6.05 7.84
C ALA A 294 -12.47 -4.77 8.07
N ALA A 295 -11.81 -3.62 8.15
CA ALA A 295 -12.46 -2.32 8.33
C ALA A 295 -13.31 -1.92 7.11
N VAL A 296 -12.80 -2.14 5.89
CA VAL A 296 -13.57 -1.92 4.64
C VAL A 296 -14.84 -2.78 4.63
N LYS A 297 -14.70 -4.06 4.99
CA LYS A 297 -15.85 -4.98 5.10
C LYS A 297 -16.83 -4.55 6.18
N ALA A 298 -16.34 -4.09 7.31
CA ALA A 298 -17.18 -3.66 8.45
C ALA A 298 -18.05 -2.43 8.11
N VAL A 299 -17.59 -1.54 7.22
CA VAL A 299 -18.38 -0.41 6.72
C VAL A 299 -19.25 -0.77 5.49
N GLY A 300 -19.36 -2.05 5.16
CA GLY A 300 -20.22 -2.55 4.08
C GLY A 300 -19.71 -2.29 2.67
N LYS A 301 -18.40 -2.01 2.51
CA LYS A 301 -17.80 -1.75 1.19
C LYS A 301 -17.22 -3.03 0.57
N PRO A 302 -17.24 -3.15 -0.77
CA PRO A 302 -16.70 -4.31 -1.45
C PRO A 302 -15.19 -4.43 -1.26
N VAL A 303 -14.73 -5.56 -0.72
CA VAL A 303 -13.31 -5.86 -0.53
C VAL A 303 -13.03 -7.33 -0.79
N GLU A 304 -11.93 -7.61 -1.47
CA GLU A 304 -11.33 -8.94 -1.59
C GLU A 304 -9.97 -8.93 -0.88
N LEU A 305 -9.75 -9.86 0.05
CA LEU A 305 -8.46 -10.04 0.71
C LEU A 305 -7.77 -11.27 0.14
N ILE A 306 -6.58 -11.09 -0.42
CA ILE A 306 -5.77 -12.17 -0.99
C ILE A 306 -4.53 -12.36 -0.12
N GLN A 307 -4.42 -13.51 0.53
CA GLN A 307 -3.21 -13.96 1.19
C GLN A 307 -2.38 -14.80 0.21
N LEU A 308 -1.12 -14.45 0.05
CA LEU A 308 -0.17 -15.15 -0.81
C LEU A 308 0.75 -15.99 0.05
N ASP A 309 0.47 -17.28 0.15
CA ASP A 309 1.23 -18.19 1.00
C ASP A 309 2.64 -18.42 0.42
N GLY A 310 3.66 -18.24 1.27
CA GLY A 310 5.06 -18.39 0.91
C GLY A 310 5.67 -17.22 0.14
N TYR A 311 4.94 -16.11 -0.02
CA TYR A 311 5.47 -14.91 -0.70
C TYR A 311 6.02 -13.91 0.32
N ASN A 312 7.20 -13.36 0.03
CA ASN A 312 7.73 -12.18 0.70
C ASN A 312 7.28 -10.90 -0.03
N HIS A 313 7.64 -9.76 0.53
CA HIS A 313 7.24 -8.43 0.07
C HIS A 313 7.53 -8.15 -1.42
N PHE A 314 8.66 -8.62 -1.94
CA PHE A 314 9.07 -8.37 -3.33
C PHE A 314 8.53 -9.43 -4.30
N GLU A 315 8.27 -10.64 -3.83
CA GLU A 315 7.57 -11.68 -4.62
C GLU A 315 6.10 -11.31 -4.84
N VAL A 316 5.45 -10.70 -3.83
CA VAL A 316 4.11 -10.11 -4.00
C VAL A 316 4.12 -9.09 -5.13
N HIS A 317 5.12 -8.19 -5.17
CA HIS A 317 5.27 -7.19 -6.24
C HIS A 317 5.40 -7.84 -7.62
N GLU A 318 6.27 -8.83 -7.75
CA GLU A 318 6.49 -9.51 -9.04
C GLU A 318 5.21 -10.17 -9.61
N SER A 319 4.31 -10.62 -8.73
CA SER A 319 3.07 -11.30 -9.15
C SER A 319 2.06 -10.38 -9.85
N LEU A 320 2.21 -9.05 -9.72
CA LEU A 320 1.35 -8.06 -10.41
C LEU A 320 1.52 -8.05 -11.93
N GLY A 321 2.72 -8.33 -12.42
CA GLY A 321 3.03 -8.33 -13.86
C GLY A 321 2.80 -9.68 -14.56
N ASN A 322 2.20 -10.66 -13.89
CA ASN A 322 1.99 -11.99 -14.44
C ASN A 322 0.50 -12.35 -14.47
N PRO A 323 -0.10 -12.52 -15.68
CA PRO A 323 -1.54 -12.80 -15.81
C PRO A 323 -1.97 -14.14 -15.20
N TYR A 324 -1.02 -15.06 -14.98
CA TYR A 324 -1.29 -16.36 -14.37
C TYR A 324 -1.06 -16.40 -12.86
N ALA A 325 -0.40 -15.37 -12.30
CA ALA A 325 -0.19 -15.24 -10.88
C ALA A 325 -1.46 -14.70 -10.18
N PRO A 326 -1.60 -14.90 -8.85
CA PRO A 326 -2.81 -14.51 -8.14
C PRO A 326 -3.20 -13.03 -8.31
N LEU A 327 -2.24 -12.11 -8.23
CA LEU A 327 -2.55 -10.67 -8.31
C LEU A 327 -2.80 -10.20 -9.74
N GLY A 328 -2.05 -10.71 -10.74
CA GLY A 328 -2.34 -10.42 -12.13
C GLY A 328 -3.74 -10.86 -12.52
N ARG A 329 -4.13 -12.10 -12.17
CA ARG A 329 -5.50 -12.60 -12.40
C ARG A 329 -6.56 -11.75 -11.67
N ALA A 330 -6.28 -11.33 -10.45
CA ALA A 330 -7.23 -10.56 -9.65
C ALA A 330 -7.49 -9.18 -10.26
N VAL A 331 -6.43 -8.46 -10.67
CA VAL A 331 -6.58 -7.13 -11.28
C VAL A 331 -7.28 -7.22 -12.64
N LEU A 332 -6.94 -8.20 -13.50
CA LEU A 332 -7.60 -8.39 -14.79
C LEU A 332 -9.09 -8.71 -14.60
N ARG A 333 -9.44 -9.56 -13.64
CA ARG A 333 -10.84 -9.85 -13.29
C ARG A 333 -11.58 -8.59 -12.81
N GLN A 334 -10.95 -7.78 -11.94
CA GLN A 334 -11.55 -6.52 -11.46
C GLN A 334 -11.79 -5.55 -12.62
N MET A 335 -10.86 -5.46 -13.57
CA MET A 335 -10.97 -4.64 -14.77
C MET A 335 -11.97 -5.20 -15.81
N LYS A 336 -12.51 -6.41 -15.60
CA LYS A 336 -13.42 -7.10 -16.51
C LYS A 336 -12.82 -7.30 -17.91
N VAL A 337 -11.52 -7.50 -17.98
CA VAL A 337 -10.78 -7.86 -19.20
C VAL A 337 -10.50 -9.37 -19.21
N PRO A 338 -10.24 -9.98 -20.39
CA PRO A 338 -9.90 -11.39 -20.45
C PRO A 338 -8.71 -11.74 -19.56
N VAL A 339 -8.79 -12.90 -18.91
CA VAL A 339 -7.61 -13.52 -18.28
C VAL A 339 -7.01 -14.42 -19.34
N LEU A 340 -5.74 -14.21 -19.70
CA LEU A 340 -5.03 -14.94 -20.74
C LEU A 340 -4.81 -16.42 -20.38
#